data_8039e8a89e2a697af0424a56af3e9d79
#
_entry.id   8039e8a89e2a697af0424a56af3e9d79
#
_cell.length_a   1.000
_cell.length_b   1.000
_cell.length_c   1.000
_cell.angle_alpha   90.00
_cell.angle_beta   90.00
_cell.angle_gamma   90.00
#
_symmetry.space_group_name_H-M   'P 1'
#
loop_
_entity.id
_entity.type
_entity.pdbx_description
1 polymer ?
#
loop_
_entity_poly.entity_id
_entity_poly.type
_entity_poly.pdbx_seq_one_letter_code
_entity_poly.pdbx_strand_id
1 'polypeptide(L)'
;MQLKNILLPGKVSSKRIFYLDFLKAFAIFLVVVGHVSAETLIHSSVNINWLFADFYSTFAKISIPIFIMISGTLLLNRDYNFKGFIEKRFSRILIPFLFWGSIYVIFSFVFGFTEGKVPDYNSVTSIVSFIINMFLGRPGYLNHFWFVWMILSVYLITPIINKWIKNSSFDEVKYFLIIWLVTCVFTTFKLPYVNIDLRYFAGPLGYFILGYYLHNTK
;
A
#
# COMPACT_ATOMS: atom_id res chain seq x y z
N MET A 1 47.20 -10.31 28.92
CA MET A 1 45.93 -11.00 28.62
C MET A 1 44.83 -9.98 28.72
N GLN A 2 44.51 -9.28 27.60
CA GLN A 2 43.49 -8.21 27.57
C GLN A 2 42.21 -8.80 27.02
N LEU A 3 41.19 -8.83 27.84
CA LEU A 3 39.84 -9.21 27.45
C LEU A 3 39.26 -8.08 26.58
N LYS A 4 39.09 -8.37 25.31
CA LYS A 4 38.41 -7.55 24.32
C LYS A 4 36.95 -7.40 24.73
N ASN A 5 36.55 -6.19 25.16
CA ASN A 5 35.15 -5.81 25.35
C ASN A 5 34.40 -5.98 24.05
N ILE A 6 33.56 -7.02 23.96
CA ILE A 6 32.56 -7.20 22.90
C ILE A 6 31.45 -6.18 23.20
N LEU A 7 31.61 -5.01 22.65
CA LEU A 7 30.51 -4.01 22.59
C LEU A 7 29.40 -4.59 21.73
N LEU A 8 28.36 -5.03 22.36
CA LEU A 8 27.08 -5.30 21.70
C LEU A 8 26.67 -4.02 20.95
N PRO A 9 26.27 -4.11 19.66
CA PRO A 9 25.79 -2.93 18.95
C PRO A 9 24.59 -2.36 19.70
N GLY A 10 24.79 -1.17 20.28
CA GLY A 10 23.77 -0.46 21.00
C GLY A 10 22.49 -0.40 20.16
N LYS A 11 21.36 -0.81 20.74
CA LYS A 11 20.04 -0.54 20.19
C LYS A 11 19.95 0.96 19.94
N VAL A 12 20.13 1.39 18.67
CA VAL A 12 19.77 2.74 18.28
C VAL A 12 18.28 2.86 18.54
N SER A 13 17.93 3.50 19.64
CA SER A 13 16.55 3.87 19.98
C SER A 13 16.07 4.80 18.87
N SER A 14 15.37 4.26 17.88
CA SER A 14 14.72 5.09 16.87
C SER A 14 13.67 5.93 17.60
N LYS A 15 13.94 7.23 17.72
CA LYS A 15 13.04 8.18 18.37
C LYS A 15 11.65 8.02 17.74
N ARG A 16 10.68 7.64 18.54
CA ARG A 16 9.30 7.43 18.10
C ARG A 16 8.73 8.75 17.60
N ILE A 17 8.18 8.76 16.39
CA ILE A 17 7.63 9.97 15.76
C ILE A 17 6.11 9.91 15.92
N PHE A 18 5.60 10.58 16.93
CA PHE A 18 4.20 10.49 17.36
C PHE A 18 3.19 10.76 16.24
N TYR A 19 3.40 11.78 15.41
CA TYR A 19 2.44 12.10 14.34
C TYR A 19 2.36 10.98 13.26
N LEU A 20 3.46 10.24 13.01
CA LEU A 20 3.40 9.10 12.08
C LEU A 20 2.58 7.95 12.65
N ASP A 21 2.65 7.72 13.98
CA ASP A 21 1.84 6.69 14.62
C ASP A 21 0.36 7.09 14.63
N PHE A 22 0.05 8.38 14.85
CA PHE A 22 -1.31 8.91 14.72
C PHE A 22 -1.84 8.75 13.28
N LEU A 23 -1.05 9.12 12.27
CA LEU A 23 -1.44 8.96 10.86
C LEU A 23 -1.68 7.48 10.48
N LYS A 24 -0.89 6.54 11.02
CA LYS A 24 -1.13 5.10 10.82
C LYS A 24 -2.47 4.67 11.41
N ALA A 25 -2.74 5.05 12.66
CA ALA A 25 -4.00 4.72 13.33
C ALA A 25 -5.20 5.31 12.59
N PHE A 26 -5.10 6.56 12.16
CA PHE A 26 -6.11 7.23 11.36
C PHE A 26 -6.33 6.55 10.01
N ALA A 27 -5.26 6.19 9.30
CA ALA A 27 -5.37 5.47 8.03
C ALA A 27 -6.01 4.09 8.19
N ILE A 28 -5.69 3.34 9.27
CA ILE A 28 -6.35 2.07 9.58
C ILE A 28 -7.84 2.28 9.83
N PHE A 29 -8.21 3.28 10.61
CA PHE A 29 -9.62 3.63 10.84
C PHE A 29 -10.36 3.92 9.52
N LEU A 30 -9.76 4.71 8.64
CA LEU A 30 -10.34 4.98 7.32
C LEU A 30 -10.49 3.71 6.47
N VAL A 31 -9.54 2.78 6.52
CA VAL A 31 -9.68 1.48 5.81
C VAL A 31 -10.92 0.73 6.28
N VAL A 32 -11.14 0.66 7.61
CA VAL A 32 -12.33 0.00 8.16
C VAL A 32 -13.61 0.71 7.70
N VAL A 33 -13.66 2.05 7.79
CA VAL A 33 -14.80 2.85 7.31
C VAL A 33 -15.06 2.57 5.83
N GLY A 34 -14.02 2.52 5.01
CA GLY A 34 -14.13 2.25 3.58
C GLY A 34 -14.74 0.88 3.26
N HIS A 35 -14.31 -0.17 3.98
CA HIS A 35 -14.85 -1.52 3.79
C HIS A 35 -16.32 -1.63 4.24
N VAL A 36 -16.67 -1.06 5.40
CA VAL A 36 -18.06 -1.05 5.90
C VAL A 36 -18.98 -0.26 4.94
N SER A 37 -18.50 0.87 4.42
CA SER A 37 -19.28 1.69 3.48
C SER A 37 -19.44 0.99 2.12
N ALA A 38 -18.40 0.28 1.66
CA ALA A 38 -18.48 -0.45 0.38
C ALA A 38 -19.54 -1.56 0.40
N GLU A 39 -19.75 -2.23 1.53
CA GLU A 39 -20.81 -3.23 1.71
C GLU A 39 -22.21 -2.61 1.48
N THR A 40 -22.44 -1.43 2.05
CA THR A 40 -23.70 -0.70 1.83
C THR A 40 -23.91 -0.30 0.36
N LEU A 41 -22.85 0.09 -0.35
CA LEU A 41 -22.93 0.45 -1.77
C LEU A 41 -23.33 -0.72 -2.67
N ILE A 42 -22.90 -1.93 -2.32
CA ILE A 42 -23.18 -3.14 -3.10
C ILE A 42 -24.64 -3.61 -2.90
N HIS A 43 -25.16 -3.50 -1.68
CA HIS A 43 -26.43 -4.10 -1.30
C HIS A 43 -27.62 -3.13 -1.22
N SER A 44 -27.40 -1.81 -1.38
CA SER A 44 -28.45 -0.81 -1.28
C SER A 44 -28.77 -0.16 -2.62
N SER A 45 -30.06 0.13 -2.86
CA SER A 45 -30.49 1.02 -3.93
C SER A 45 -30.07 2.47 -3.64
N VAL A 46 -30.01 3.31 -4.67
CA VAL A 46 -29.64 4.73 -4.52
C VAL A 46 -30.68 5.45 -3.66
N ASN A 47 -30.30 5.74 -2.41
CA ASN A 47 -31.07 6.46 -1.41
C ASN A 47 -30.12 7.30 -0.54
N ILE A 48 -30.65 7.94 0.52
CA ILE A 48 -29.83 8.79 1.40
C ILE A 48 -28.70 7.99 2.08
N ASN A 49 -28.92 6.75 2.47
CA ASN A 49 -27.91 5.89 3.07
C ASN A 49 -26.81 5.53 2.06
N TRP A 50 -27.17 5.29 0.83
CA TRP A 50 -26.23 5.05 -0.27
C TRP A 50 -25.32 6.27 -0.49
N LEU A 51 -25.89 7.51 -0.48
CA LEU A 51 -25.11 8.74 -0.63
C LEU A 51 -24.10 8.92 0.51
N PHE A 52 -24.49 8.65 1.75
CA PHE A 52 -23.56 8.66 2.87
C PHE A 52 -22.47 7.59 2.73
N ALA A 53 -22.84 6.39 2.32
CA ALA A 53 -21.87 5.31 2.10
C ALA A 53 -20.86 5.67 1.00
N ASP A 54 -21.30 6.30 -0.10
CA ASP A 54 -20.44 6.75 -1.18
C ASP A 54 -19.48 7.85 -0.71
N PHE A 55 -19.97 8.81 0.06
CA PHE A 55 -19.14 9.85 0.68
C PHE A 55 -18.06 9.24 1.57
N TYR A 56 -18.42 8.37 2.51
CA TYR A 56 -17.46 7.72 3.41
C TYR A 56 -16.48 6.81 2.67
N SER A 57 -16.94 6.04 1.71
CA SER A 57 -16.10 5.18 0.88
C SER A 57 -15.09 6.01 0.08
N THR A 58 -15.54 7.13 -0.49
CA THR A 58 -14.66 8.03 -1.24
C THR A 58 -13.62 8.70 -0.35
N PHE A 59 -14.03 9.19 0.83
CA PHE A 59 -13.13 9.78 1.80
C PHE A 59 -12.10 8.76 2.32
N ALA A 60 -12.52 7.52 2.55
CA ALA A 60 -11.66 6.45 3.03
C ALA A 60 -10.50 6.09 2.06
N LYS A 61 -10.64 6.38 0.76
CA LYS A 61 -9.57 6.16 -0.24
C LYS A 61 -8.29 6.94 0.07
N ILE A 62 -8.36 8.00 0.88
CA ILE A 62 -7.18 8.78 1.33
C ILE A 62 -6.24 7.93 2.21
N SER A 63 -6.73 6.85 2.82
CA SER A 63 -5.93 5.94 3.64
C SER A 63 -4.72 5.36 2.90
N ILE A 64 -4.90 5.00 1.62
CA ILE A 64 -3.86 4.38 0.80
C ILE A 64 -2.68 5.33 0.56
N PRO A 65 -2.87 6.55 0.04
CA PRO A 65 -1.83 7.57 -0.01
C PRO A 65 -1.11 7.79 1.32
N ILE A 66 -1.83 7.87 2.44
CA ILE A 66 -1.23 8.06 3.77
C ILE A 66 -0.26 6.93 4.11
N PHE A 67 -0.63 5.66 3.91
CA PHE A 67 0.28 4.52 4.16
C PHE A 67 1.53 4.58 3.29
N ILE A 68 1.38 4.93 2.02
CA ILE A 68 2.50 5.04 1.08
C ILE A 68 3.43 6.19 1.50
N MET A 69 2.88 7.36 1.85
CA MET A 69 3.64 8.51 2.34
C MET A 69 4.41 8.21 3.62
N ILE A 70 3.79 7.54 4.60
CA ILE A 70 4.46 7.10 5.82
C ILE A 70 5.63 6.16 5.48
N SER A 71 5.43 5.24 4.54
CA SER A 71 6.49 4.34 4.08
C SER A 71 7.65 5.11 3.46
N GLY A 72 7.39 6.12 2.64
CA GLY A 72 8.41 7.00 2.07
C GLY A 72 9.21 7.75 3.13
N THR A 73 8.52 8.35 4.10
CA THR A 73 9.14 9.03 5.24
C THR A 73 10.09 8.12 6.04
N LEU A 74 9.73 6.86 6.20
CA LEU A 74 10.49 5.92 7.04
C LEU A 74 11.60 5.20 6.28
N LEU A 75 11.53 5.14 4.95
CA LEU A 75 12.42 4.31 4.14
C LEU A 75 13.41 5.10 3.29
N LEU A 76 13.07 6.31 2.86
CA LEU A 76 13.94 7.11 2.02
C LEU A 76 15.01 7.85 2.86
N ASN A 77 16.14 8.17 2.21
CA ASN A 77 17.29 8.80 2.80
C ASN A 77 17.89 8.01 3.99
N ARG A 78 17.89 6.67 3.88
CA ARG A 78 18.43 5.77 4.90
C ARG A 78 19.56 4.92 4.34
N ASP A 79 20.51 4.55 5.24
CA ASP A 79 21.54 3.58 4.92
C ASP A 79 21.04 2.17 5.22
N TYR A 80 21.12 1.31 4.21
CA TYR A 80 20.81 -0.11 4.35
C TYR A 80 21.51 -0.93 3.28
N ASN A 81 21.81 -2.17 3.62
CA ASN A 81 22.28 -3.14 2.65
C ASN A 81 21.09 -3.59 1.80
N PHE A 82 21.25 -3.63 0.47
CA PHE A 82 20.22 -4.01 -0.49
C PHE A 82 19.55 -5.35 -0.15
N LYS A 83 20.36 -6.42 0.02
CA LYS A 83 19.85 -7.77 0.31
C LYS A 83 19.10 -7.81 1.64
N GLY A 84 19.70 -7.28 2.71
CA GLY A 84 19.06 -7.24 4.02
C GLY A 84 17.80 -6.37 4.07
N PHE A 85 17.73 -5.30 3.25
CA PHE A 85 16.52 -4.49 3.10
C PHE A 85 15.39 -5.31 2.50
N ILE A 86 15.62 -5.95 1.34
CA ILE A 86 14.61 -6.72 0.63
C ILE A 86 14.13 -7.88 1.51
N GLU A 87 15.02 -8.72 2.04
CA GLU A 87 14.67 -9.84 2.91
C GLU A 87 13.80 -9.40 4.09
N LYS A 88 14.21 -8.35 4.80
CA LYS A 88 13.50 -7.86 5.98
C LYS A 88 12.15 -7.25 5.66
N ARG A 89 11.99 -6.59 4.52
CA ARG A 89 10.73 -5.94 4.15
C ARG A 89 9.74 -6.92 3.59
N PHE A 90 10.21 -7.81 2.72
CA PHE A 90 9.36 -8.85 2.13
C PHE A 90 8.86 -9.83 3.20
N SER A 91 9.72 -10.35 4.06
CA SER A 91 9.30 -11.28 5.11
C SER A 91 8.26 -10.67 6.06
N ARG A 92 8.40 -9.38 6.40
CA ARG A 92 7.42 -8.69 7.28
C ARG A 92 6.04 -8.51 6.68
N ILE A 93 5.93 -8.54 5.35
CA ILE A 93 4.64 -8.43 4.66
C ILE A 93 4.15 -9.81 4.24
N LEU A 94 5.02 -10.62 3.61
CA LEU A 94 4.60 -11.91 3.05
C LEU A 94 4.21 -12.92 4.14
N ILE A 95 4.91 -12.95 5.27
CA ILE A 95 4.60 -13.92 6.33
C ILE A 95 3.18 -13.68 6.89
N PRO A 96 2.81 -12.46 7.35
CA PRO A 96 1.43 -12.20 7.78
C PRO A 96 0.42 -12.37 6.65
N PHE A 97 0.77 -11.96 5.43
CA PHE A 97 -0.10 -12.10 4.26
C PHE A 97 -0.44 -13.57 3.95
N LEU A 98 0.57 -14.44 3.92
CA LEU A 98 0.35 -15.87 3.70
C LEU A 98 -0.42 -16.51 4.86
N PHE A 99 -0.10 -16.15 6.09
CA PHE A 99 -0.82 -16.64 7.28
C PHE A 99 -2.30 -16.28 7.25
N TRP A 100 -2.63 -15.00 7.14
CA TRP A 100 -4.02 -14.54 7.11
C TRP A 100 -4.73 -14.97 5.83
N GLY A 101 -4.05 -14.94 4.69
CA GLY A 101 -4.60 -15.44 3.43
C GLY A 101 -4.98 -16.92 3.52
N SER A 102 -4.18 -17.75 4.18
CA SER A 102 -4.50 -19.16 4.41
C SER A 102 -5.74 -19.32 5.31
N ILE A 103 -5.88 -18.48 6.35
CA ILE A 103 -7.09 -18.45 7.18
C ILE A 103 -8.32 -18.10 6.35
N TYR A 104 -8.24 -17.08 5.49
CA TYR A 104 -9.33 -16.70 4.58
C TYR A 104 -9.70 -17.84 3.61
N VAL A 105 -8.71 -18.55 3.05
CA VAL A 105 -8.97 -19.73 2.22
C VAL A 105 -9.77 -20.78 3.01
N ILE A 106 -9.33 -21.12 4.23
CA ILE A 106 -10.03 -22.09 5.08
C ILE A 106 -11.46 -21.62 5.37
N PHE A 107 -11.66 -20.37 5.74
CA PHE A 107 -12.99 -19.81 5.98
C PHE A 107 -13.90 -19.86 4.75
N SER A 108 -13.35 -19.59 3.57
CA SER A 108 -14.09 -19.68 2.30
C SER A 108 -14.57 -21.09 2.03
N PHE A 109 -13.75 -22.11 2.31
CA PHE A 109 -14.13 -23.52 2.12
C PHE A 109 -15.09 -24.04 3.18
N VAL A 110 -14.90 -23.66 4.45
CA VAL A 110 -15.70 -24.19 5.56
C VAL A 110 -17.06 -23.51 5.68
N PHE A 111 -17.11 -22.18 5.48
CA PHE A 111 -18.29 -21.35 5.73
C PHE A 111 -18.93 -20.76 4.47
N GLY A 112 -18.38 -21.07 3.28
CA GLY A 112 -18.85 -20.49 2.01
C GLY A 112 -18.66 -18.98 1.92
N PHE A 113 -17.75 -18.41 2.72
CA PHE A 113 -17.51 -16.97 2.74
C PHE A 113 -16.69 -16.56 1.53
N THR A 114 -17.34 -16.02 0.51
CA THR A 114 -16.71 -15.56 -0.72
C THR A 114 -17.29 -14.21 -1.14
N GLU A 115 -16.47 -13.35 -1.73
CA GLU A 115 -16.90 -12.06 -2.28
C GLU A 115 -17.57 -12.19 -3.68
N GLY A 116 -18.25 -13.31 -3.94
CA GLY A 116 -19.06 -13.51 -5.14
C GLY A 116 -18.66 -14.68 -6.06
N LYS A 117 -17.42 -15.20 -5.98
CA LYS A 117 -17.02 -16.36 -6.78
C LYS A 117 -16.77 -17.56 -5.89
N VAL A 118 -17.54 -18.62 -6.14
CA VAL A 118 -17.42 -19.91 -5.44
C VAL A 118 -16.71 -20.90 -6.36
N PRO A 119 -15.73 -21.68 -5.89
CA PRO A 119 -15.11 -22.71 -6.72
C PRO A 119 -16.08 -23.87 -6.95
N ASP A 120 -15.94 -24.55 -8.10
CA ASP A 120 -16.50 -25.86 -8.26
C ASP A 120 -15.69 -26.87 -7.42
N TYR A 121 -16.28 -27.33 -6.33
CA TYR A 121 -15.64 -28.26 -5.38
C TYR A 121 -15.35 -29.65 -5.96
N ASN A 122 -15.95 -30.00 -7.08
CA ASN A 122 -15.69 -31.27 -7.77
C ASN A 122 -14.49 -31.19 -8.73
N SER A 123 -13.96 -29.99 -8.95
CA SER A 123 -12.82 -29.75 -9.86
C SER A 123 -11.60 -29.25 -9.11
N VAL A 124 -10.53 -30.05 -9.08
CA VAL A 124 -9.24 -29.65 -8.49
C VAL A 124 -8.70 -28.39 -9.16
N THR A 125 -8.83 -28.29 -10.47
CA THR A 125 -8.40 -27.10 -11.24
C THR A 125 -9.15 -25.85 -10.81
N SER A 126 -10.46 -25.95 -10.56
CA SER A 126 -11.28 -24.84 -10.06
C SER A 126 -10.84 -24.39 -8.66
N ILE A 127 -10.58 -25.34 -7.76
CA ILE A 127 -10.10 -25.08 -6.40
C ILE A 127 -8.74 -24.37 -6.44
N VAL A 128 -7.78 -24.90 -7.20
CA VAL A 128 -6.44 -24.29 -7.33
C VAL A 128 -6.53 -22.89 -7.94
N SER A 129 -7.32 -22.72 -8.99
CA SER A 129 -7.55 -21.41 -9.61
C SER A 129 -8.18 -20.42 -8.64
N PHE A 130 -9.13 -20.86 -7.81
CA PHE A 130 -9.76 -20.02 -6.80
C PHE A 130 -8.73 -19.52 -5.78
N ILE A 131 -7.90 -20.41 -5.22
CA ILE A 131 -6.85 -20.07 -4.26
C ILE A 131 -5.85 -19.08 -4.86
N ILE A 132 -5.37 -19.34 -6.08
CA ILE A 132 -4.43 -18.44 -6.76
C ILE A 132 -5.05 -17.06 -6.97
N ASN A 133 -6.31 -16.98 -7.42
CA ASN A 133 -6.98 -15.72 -7.68
C ASN A 133 -7.26 -14.93 -6.40
N MET A 134 -7.53 -15.60 -5.27
CA MET A 134 -7.62 -14.95 -3.96
C MET A 134 -6.29 -14.29 -3.58
N PHE A 135 -5.18 -15.01 -3.62
CA PHE A 135 -3.86 -14.46 -3.28
C PHE A 135 -3.41 -13.36 -4.23
N LEU A 136 -3.83 -13.41 -5.51
CA LEU A 136 -3.56 -12.34 -6.47
C LEU A 136 -4.45 -11.09 -6.26
N GLY A 137 -5.43 -11.14 -5.36
CA GLY A 137 -6.35 -10.01 -5.12
C GLY A 137 -7.19 -9.66 -6.33
N ARG A 138 -7.61 -10.67 -7.13
CA ARG A 138 -8.43 -10.43 -8.32
C ARG A 138 -9.87 -10.06 -7.93
N PRO A 139 -10.53 -9.19 -8.74
CA PRO A 139 -11.93 -8.81 -8.50
C PRO A 139 -12.87 -10.02 -8.39
N GLY A 140 -13.74 -10.01 -7.39
CA GLY A 140 -14.66 -11.11 -7.07
C GLY A 140 -14.07 -12.22 -6.21
N TYR A 141 -12.84 -12.04 -5.73
CA TYR A 141 -12.21 -12.90 -4.72
C TYR A 141 -11.93 -12.08 -3.46
N LEU A 142 -10.68 -11.88 -3.04
CA LEU A 142 -10.33 -10.98 -1.94
C LEU A 142 -9.75 -9.68 -2.49
N ASN A 143 -10.63 -8.73 -2.79
CA ASN A 143 -10.27 -7.48 -3.48
C ASN A 143 -9.20 -6.67 -2.75
N HIS A 144 -9.13 -6.72 -1.41
CA HIS A 144 -8.18 -5.93 -0.63
C HIS A 144 -6.72 -6.43 -0.72
N PHE A 145 -6.46 -7.63 -1.23
CA PHE A 145 -5.09 -8.17 -1.37
C PHE A 145 -4.24 -7.45 -2.43
N TRP A 146 -4.86 -6.71 -3.36
CA TRP A 146 -4.10 -5.89 -4.32
C TRP A 146 -3.14 -4.90 -3.65
N PHE A 147 -3.49 -4.40 -2.46
CA PHE A 147 -2.65 -3.47 -1.71
C PHE A 147 -1.30 -4.08 -1.32
N VAL A 148 -1.28 -5.37 -0.99
CA VAL A 148 -0.04 -6.10 -0.64
C VAL A 148 0.92 -6.10 -1.83
N TRP A 149 0.43 -6.40 -3.03
CA TRP A 149 1.24 -6.39 -4.25
C TRP A 149 1.74 -5.00 -4.61
N MET A 150 0.90 -3.99 -4.44
CA MET A 150 1.27 -2.60 -4.66
C MET A 150 2.40 -2.17 -3.72
N ILE A 151 2.31 -2.43 -2.42
CA ILE A 151 3.35 -2.04 -1.46
C ILE A 151 4.65 -2.83 -1.65
N LEU A 152 4.57 -4.10 -2.03
CA LEU A 152 5.74 -4.90 -2.40
C LEU A 152 6.46 -4.32 -3.63
N SER A 153 5.71 -3.88 -4.65
CA SER A 153 6.27 -3.20 -5.83
C SER A 153 6.99 -1.90 -5.46
N VAL A 154 6.41 -1.09 -4.56
CA VAL A 154 7.06 0.11 -4.03
C VAL A 154 8.35 -0.27 -3.28
N TYR A 155 8.36 -1.36 -2.52
CA TYR A 155 9.58 -1.78 -1.80
C TYR A 155 10.67 -2.32 -2.73
N LEU A 156 10.31 -2.97 -3.83
CA LEU A 156 11.28 -3.39 -4.85
C LEU A 156 12.01 -2.22 -5.46
N ILE A 157 11.33 -1.12 -5.77
CA ILE A 157 11.93 0.06 -6.37
C ILE A 157 12.64 0.97 -5.33
N THR A 158 12.33 0.80 -4.04
CA THR A 158 12.85 1.66 -2.96
C THR A 158 14.36 1.82 -2.96
N PRO A 159 15.21 0.78 -3.14
CA PRO A 159 16.66 0.97 -3.15
C PRO A 159 17.17 1.89 -4.25
N ILE A 160 16.55 1.84 -5.42
CA ILE A 160 16.88 2.69 -6.58
C ILE A 160 16.50 4.13 -6.25
N ILE A 161 15.26 4.34 -5.82
CA ILE A 161 14.76 5.67 -5.44
C ILE A 161 15.54 6.26 -4.27
N ASN A 162 15.90 5.45 -3.29
CA ASN A 162 16.70 5.89 -2.16
C ASN A 162 18.09 6.38 -2.58
N LYS A 163 18.73 5.71 -3.55
CA LYS A 163 20.00 6.15 -4.11
C LYS A 163 19.86 7.47 -4.86
N TRP A 164 18.78 7.64 -5.62
CA TRP A 164 18.49 8.90 -6.29
C TRP A 164 18.25 10.02 -5.28
N ILE A 165 17.37 9.84 -4.29
CA ILE A 165 17.06 10.83 -3.24
C ILE A 165 18.30 11.29 -2.48
N LYS A 166 19.22 10.37 -2.17
CA LYS A 166 20.48 10.71 -1.46
C LYS A 166 21.40 11.64 -2.25
N ASN A 167 21.34 11.58 -3.57
CA ASN A 167 22.21 12.35 -4.46
C ASN A 167 21.49 13.54 -5.10
N SER A 168 20.20 13.72 -4.84
CA SER A 168 19.40 14.79 -5.42
C SER A 168 19.26 15.98 -4.47
N SER A 169 19.19 17.17 -5.05
CA SER A 169 18.80 18.38 -4.35
C SER A 169 17.30 18.37 -4.03
N PHE A 170 16.87 19.18 -3.06
CA PHE A 170 15.46 19.36 -2.76
C PHE A 170 14.66 19.91 -3.95
N ASP A 171 15.28 20.71 -4.82
CA ASP A 171 14.63 21.28 -6.00
C ASP A 171 14.38 20.21 -7.06
N GLU A 172 15.29 19.23 -7.25
CA GLU A 172 15.06 18.10 -8.14
C GLU A 172 13.92 17.19 -7.67
N VAL A 173 13.84 16.95 -6.35
CA VAL A 173 12.73 16.21 -5.76
C VAL A 173 11.41 16.96 -5.93
N LYS A 174 11.40 18.26 -5.71
CA LYS A 174 10.24 19.14 -5.94
C LYS A 174 9.81 19.13 -7.40
N TYR A 175 10.74 19.22 -8.33
CA TYR A 175 10.48 19.14 -9.77
C TYR A 175 9.79 17.82 -10.15
N PHE A 176 10.30 16.69 -9.65
CA PHE A 176 9.65 15.40 -9.83
C PHE A 176 8.22 15.39 -9.30
N LEU A 177 7.98 15.93 -8.10
CA LEU A 177 6.66 15.98 -7.48
C LEU A 177 5.69 16.87 -8.26
N ILE A 178 6.16 17.97 -8.86
CA ILE A 178 5.32 18.83 -9.72
C ILE A 178 4.90 18.05 -10.96
N ILE A 179 5.81 17.38 -11.65
CA ILE A 179 5.48 16.55 -12.82
C ILE A 179 4.47 15.47 -12.42
N TRP A 180 4.72 14.76 -11.33
CA TRP A 180 3.81 13.73 -10.83
C TRP A 180 2.42 14.29 -10.53
N LEU A 181 2.32 15.45 -9.86
CA LEU A 181 1.03 16.08 -9.56
C LEU A 181 0.28 16.46 -10.83
N VAL A 182 0.99 17.06 -11.79
CA VAL A 182 0.42 17.39 -13.12
C VAL A 182 -0.13 16.14 -13.80
N THR A 183 0.63 15.02 -13.79
CA THR A 183 0.15 13.76 -14.38
C THR A 183 -1.07 13.20 -13.67
N CYS A 184 -1.14 13.31 -12.32
CA CYS A 184 -2.33 12.92 -11.56
C CYS A 184 -3.56 13.74 -11.95
N VAL A 185 -3.41 15.06 -12.13
CA VAL A 185 -4.51 15.94 -12.57
C VAL A 185 -5.00 15.53 -13.97
N PHE A 186 -4.07 15.38 -14.92
CA PHE A 186 -4.44 14.99 -16.29
C PHE A 186 -5.12 13.61 -16.36
N THR A 187 -4.66 12.64 -15.58
CA THR A 187 -5.28 11.31 -15.57
C THR A 187 -6.66 11.30 -14.91
N THR A 188 -6.91 12.20 -13.96
CA THR A 188 -8.20 12.29 -13.26
C THR A 188 -9.27 12.97 -14.12
N PHE A 189 -8.92 14.08 -14.75
CA PHE A 189 -9.88 14.89 -15.48
C PHE A 189 -10.17 14.44 -16.92
N LYS A 190 -9.44 13.42 -17.45
CA LYS A 190 -9.65 12.86 -18.81
C LYS A 190 -10.02 13.94 -19.81
N LEU A 191 -9.12 14.90 -20.02
CA LEU A 191 -9.40 16.04 -20.91
C LEU A 191 -9.80 15.55 -22.31
N PRO A 192 -11.01 15.90 -22.81
CA PRO A 192 -11.43 15.54 -24.14
C PRO A 192 -10.43 16.13 -25.15
N TYR A 193 -10.10 15.39 -26.19
CA TYR A 193 -9.16 15.75 -27.26
C TYR A 193 -7.65 15.68 -26.94
N VAL A 194 -7.24 15.30 -25.73
CA VAL A 194 -5.81 15.12 -25.39
C VAL A 194 -5.51 13.64 -25.22
N ASN A 195 -4.91 13.03 -26.25
CA ASN A 195 -4.48 11.61 -26.25
C ASN A 195 -3.07 11.42 -25.64
N ILE A 196 -2.73 12.21 -24.60
CA ILE A 196 -1.47 12.05 -23.88
C ILE A 196 -1.70 11.08 -22.73
N ASP A 197 -1.13 9.89 -22.82
CA ASP A 197 -1.19 8.91 -21.74
C ASP A 197 -0.06 9.14 -20.72
N LEU A 198 -0.36 9.90 -19.68
CA LEU A 198 0.57 10.20 -18.60
C LEU A 198 0.45 9.21 -17.41
N ARG A 199 -0.37 8.17 -17.53
CA ARG A 199 -0.60 7.19 -16.43
C ARG A 199 0.66 6.49 -15.95
N TYR A 200 1.67 6.39 -16.82
CA TYR A 200 2.97 5.80 -16.46
C TYR A 200 3.68 6.54 -15.32
N PHE A 201 3.43 7.82 -15.14
CA PHE A 201 4.02 8.64 -14.08
C PHE A 201 3.09 8.85 -12.89
N ALA A 202 1.77 8.64 -13.05
CA ALA A 202 0.75 8.84 -12.02
C ALA A 202 0.58 7.56 -11.18
N GLY A 203 1.50 7.28 -10.29
CA GLY A 203 1.47 6.05 -9.50
C GLY A 203 1.76 6.25 -8.01
N PRO A 204 1.77 5.15 -7.25
CA PRO A 204 2.06 5.15 -5.82
C PRO A 204 3.40 5.76 -5.46
N LEU A 205 4.37 5.74 -6.41
CA LEU A 205 5.73 6.24 -6.23
C LEU A 205 5.75 7.74 -5.88
N GLY A 206 4.87 8.53 -6.48
CA GLY A 206 4.79 9.96 -6.17
C GLY A 206 4.36 10.23 -4.73
N TYR A 207 3.37 9.50 -4.21
CA TYR A 207 3.00 9.59 -2.79
C TYR A 207 4.14 9.14 -1.88
N PHE A 208 4.90 8.13 -2.28
CA PHE A 208 6.06 7.64 -1.53
C PHE A 208 7.15 8.72 -1.38
N ILE A 209 7.47 9.40 -2.48
CA ILE A 209 8.45 10.50 -2.49
C ILE A 209 7.88 11.74 -1.79
N LEU A 210 6.59 12.04 -1.96
CA LEU A 210 5.91 13.14 -1.30
C LEU A 210 5.99 13.01 0.24
N GLY A 211 5.81 11.81 0.77
CA GLY A 211 5.94 11.56 2.21
C GLY A 211 7.33 11.90 2.74
N TYR A 212 8.38 11.52 2.02
CA TYR A 212 9.76 11.91 2.34
C TYR A 212 9.94 13.43 2.27
N TYR A 213 9.48 14.06 1.19
CA TYR A 213 9.62 15.50 0.96
C TYR A 213 8.97 16.31 2.09
N LEU A 214 7.69 16.05 2.40
CA LEU A 214 6.96 16.77 3.45
C LEU A 214 7.56 16.59 4.85
N HIS A 215 8.18 15.44 5.13
CA HIS A 215 8.84 15.23 6.43
C HIS A 215 10.12 16.03 6.59
N ASN A 216 10.84 16.31 5.50
CA ASN A 216 12.15 16.94 5.51
C ASN A 216 12.14 18.42 5.09
N THR A 217 11.01 18.95 4.61
CA THR A 217 10.79 20.39 4.41
C THR A 217 10.42 21.02 5.76
N LYS A 218 11.42 21.43 6.51
CA LYS A 218 11.27 22.30 7.69
C LYS A 218 12.09 23.54 7.49
#